data_8c0a3e4db8cb18aee79fba76a02ae781
#
_entry.id   8c0a3e4db8cb18aee79fba76a02ae781
#
_cell.length_a   1.000
_cell.length_b   1.000
_cell.length_c   1.000
_cell.angle_alpha   90.00
_cell.angle_beta   90.00
_cell.angle_gamma   90.00
#
_symmetry.space_group_name_H-M   'P 1'
#
loop_
_entity.id
_entity.type
_entity.pdbx_description
1 polymer ?
#
loop_
_entity_poly.entity_id
_entity_poly.type
_entity_poly.pdbx_seq_one_letter_code
_entity_poly.pdbx_strand_id
1 'polypeptide(L)'
;MEERGLTCGAVTAIVGYDRLFLTLHGEANHAGTTSMRRRRDALAAAAEVILGVKELAEADDRFVATVGQLNVAPNAVNIVPGKVQLAIETRAADDRVLAEVRAKIVSLLERTASKSGVVITKENDFHVAAVPLSESVRKVIEQSAAECGVSFQAMPSWAGHDAQIFAASGVPTGMIFVPSING
;
A
#
# COMPACT_ATOMS: atom_id res chain seq x y z
N MET A 1 -0.84 -19.28 -5.76
CA MET A 1 -0.52 -20.72 -5.58
C MET A 1 -1.57 -21.57 -6.28
N GLU A 2 -2.83 -21.38 -5.99
CA GLU A 2 -3.95 -22.15 -6.56
C GLU A 2 -3.95 -22.15 -8.10
N GLU A 3 -3.95 -20.97 -8.74
CA GLU A 3 -3.91 -20.82 -10.21
C GLU A 3 -2.73 -21.54 -10.90
N ARG A 4 -1.65 -21.81 -10.15
CA ARG A 4 -0.44 -22.47 -10.66
C ARG A 4 -0.33 -23.93 -10.22
N GLY A 5 -1.34 -24.47 -9.53
CA GLY A 5 -1.33 -25.84 -9.03
C GLY A 5 -0.17 -26.14 -8.05
N LEU A 6 0.32 -25.11 -7.30
CA LEU A 6 1.41 -25.28 -6.36
C LEU A 6 0.88 -25.82 -5.03
N THR A 7 1.56 -26.80 -4.49
CA THR A 7 1.19 -27.45 -3.22
C THR A 7 1.70 -26.66 -2.02
N CYS A 8 2.86 -25.98 -2.14
CA CYS A 8 3.36 -25.13 -1.07
C CYS A 8 4.14 -23.92 -1.60
N GLY A 9 4.33 -22.92 -0.73
CA GLY A 9 5.20 -21.76 -0.97
C GLY A 9 6.27 -21.66 0.10
N ALA A 10 7.54 -21.55 -0.30
CA ALA A 10 8.64 -21.21 0.60
C ALA A 10 8.75 -19.69 0.70
N VAL A 11 8.44 -19.11 1.87
CA VAL A 11 8.39 -17.64 2.02
C VAL A 11 9.79 -17.06 2.10
N THR A 12 10.06 -16.06 1.26
CA THR A 12 11.38 -15.39 1.17
C THR A 12 11.49 -14.19 2.10
N ALA A 13 10.42 -13.43 2.23
CA ALA A 13 10.34 -12.26 3.07
C ALA A 13 8.88 -11.99 3.48
N ILE A 14 8.67 -11.28 4.57
CA ILE A 14 7.39 -10.70 4.95
C ILE A 14 7.46 -9.22 4.58
N VAL A 15 6.50 -8.74 3.78
CA VAL A 15 6.49 -7.37 3.28
C VAL A 15 6.43 -6.36 4.41
N GLY A 16 7.13 -5.24 4.22
CA GLY A 16 6.94 -4.03 4.97
C GLY A 16 5.78 -3.22 4.42
N TYR A 17 5.37 -2.20 5.16
CA TYR A 17 4.36 -1.26 4.68
C TYR A 17 4.57 0.15 5.19
N ASP A 18 4.16 1.11 4.36
CA ASP A 18 3.96 2.51 4.74
C ASP A 18 2.48 2.82 4.75
N ARG A 19 2.03 3.59 5.75
CA ARG A 19 0.70 4.20 5.83
C ARG A 19 0.83 5.71 5.97
N LEU A 20 0.17 6.44 5.08
CA LEU A 20 0.09 7.90 5.13
C LEU A 20 -1.35 8.31 5.40
N PHE A 21 -1.57 9.07 6.47
CA PHE A 21 -2.86 9.69 6.80
C PHE A 21 -2.80 11.16 6.42
N LEU A 22 -3.67 11.56 5.52
CA LEU A 22 -3.65 12.88 4.89
C LEU A 22 -4.99 13.60 5.07
N THR A 23 -4.92 14.92 5.21
CA THR A 23 -6.08 15.81 5.09
C THR A 23 -5.85 16.77 3.93
N LEU A 24 -6.81 16.82 3.01
CA LEU A 24 -6.89 17.78 1.93
C LEU A 24 -7.84 18.90 2.35
N HIS A 25 -7.34 20.13 2.42
CA HIS A 25 -8.08 21.32 2.78
C HIS A 25 -8.38 22.14 1.54
N GLY A 26 -9.63 22.15 1.12
CA GLY A 26 -10.18 22.99 0.07
C GLY A 26 -11.06 24.07 0.66
N GLU A 27 -12.11 24.46 -0.07
CA GLU A 27 -13.05 25.48 0.33
C GLU A 27 -14.49 25.04 0.04
N ALA A 28 -15.32 24.92 1.11
CA ALA A 28 -16.71 24.58 0.98
C ALA A 28 -17.51 25.76 0.46
N ASN A 29 -18.19 25.59 -0.67
CA ASN A 29 -18.97 26.62 -1.32
C ASN A 29 -20.22 26.03 -1.98
N HIS A 30 -21.22 26.86 -2.28
CA HIS A 30 -22.41 26.40 -3.00
C HIS A 30 -22.05 25.93 -4.42
N ALA A 31 -22.41 24.68 -4.75
CA ALA A 31 -21.99 24.05 -6.00
C ALA A 31 -22.54 24.73 -7.26
N GLY A 32 -23.74 25.35 -7.19
CA GLY A 32 -24.34 26.02 -8.33
C GLY A 32 -23.83 27.44 -8.59
N THR A 33 -23.44 28.17 -7.54
CA THR A 33 -23.03 29.59 -7.67
C THR A 33 -21.52 29.80 -7.70
N THR A 34 -20.73 28.79 -7.40
CA THR A 34 -19.27 28.87 -7.45
C THR A 34 -18.75 28.36 -8.78
N SER A 35 -18.17 29.26 -9.58
CA SER A 35 -17.62 28.91 -10.90
C SER A 35 -16.48 27.87 -10.76
N MET A 36 -16.34 26.98 -11.75
CA MET A 36 -15.33 25.91 -11.75
C MET A 36 -13.90 26.43 -11.53
N ARG A 37 -13.56 27.58 -12.13
CA ARG A 37 -12.20 28.17 -12.04
C ARG A 37 -11.84 28.69 -10.64
N ARG A 38 -12.83 28.93 -9.77
CA ARG A 38 -12.63 29.46 -8.41
C ARG A 38 -12.71 28.41 -7.34
N ARG A 39 -13.01 27.15 -7.70
CA ARG A 39 -13.14 26.06 -6.74
C ARG A 39 -11.79 25.59 -6.22
N ARG A 40 -11.72 25.35 -4.93
CA ARG A 40 -10.70 24.54 -4.29
C ARG A 40 -11.40 23.29 -3.76
N ASP A 41 -11.68 22.36 -4.66
CA ASP A 41 -12.46 21.17 -4.42
C ASP A 41 -11.56 20.07 -3.85
N ALA A 42 -11.68 19.81 -2.53
CA ALA A 42 -10.88 18.80 -1.85
C ALA A 42 -11.17 17.37 -2.36
N LEU A 43 -12.41 17.09 -2.80
CA LEU A 43 -12.77 15.76 -3.28
C LEU A 43 -12.24 15.51 -4.70
N ALA A 44 -12.31 16.51 -5.57
CA ALA A 44 -11.71 16.41 -6.90
C ALA A 44 -10.18 16.21 -6.81
N ALA A 45 -9.51 16.94 -5.91
CA ALA A 45 -8.08 16.73 -5.64
C ALA A 45 -7.79 15.34 -5.05
N ALA A 46 -8.63 14.85 -4.13
CA ALA A 46 -8.49 13.48 -3.60
C ALA A 46 -8.66 12.41 -4.68
N ALA A 47 -9.58 12.61 -5.64
CA ALA A 47 -9.75 11.70 -6.76
C ALA A 47 -8.49 11.62 -7.64
N GLU A 48 -7.81 12.74 -7.91
CA GLU A 48 -6.53 12.76 -8.62
C GLU A 48 -5.44 12.00 -7.85
N VAL A 49 -5.37 12.15 -6.52
CA VAL A 49 -4.45 11.39 -5.67
C VAL A 49 -4.74 9.90 -5.75
N ILE A 50 -6.02 9.49 -5.62
CA ILE A 50 -6.44 8.09 -5.66
C ILE A 50 -6.05 7.43 -6.99
N LEU A 51 -6.37 8.10 -8.10
CA LEU A 51 -6.03 7.60 -9.44
C LEU A 51 -4.51 7.55 -9.65
N GLY A 52 -3.77 8.57 -9.22
CA GLY A 52 -2.32 8.59 -9.33
C GLY A 52 -1.63 7.51 -8.50
N VAL A 53 -2.12 7.21 -7.30
CA VAL A 53 -1.63 6.08 -6.48
C VAL A 53 -1.88 4.74 -7.18
N LYS A 54 -3.07 4.56 -7.77
CA LYS A 54 -3.42 3.36 -8.55
C LYS A 54 -2.49 3.21 -9.76
N GLU A 55 -2.30 4.26 -10.55
CA GLU A 55 -1.42 4.26 -11.73
C GLU A 55 0.04 3.93 -11.36
N LEU A 56 0.55 4.46 -10.25
CA LEU A 56 1.89 4.11 -9.75
C LEU A 56 2.02 2.62 -9.45
N ALA A 57 1.00 2.01 -8.84
CA ALA A 57 1.02 0.59 -8.49
C ALA A 57 0.81 -0.32 -9.72
N GLU A 58 0.02 0.09 -10.71
CA GLU A 58 -0.16 -0.64 -11.96
C GLU A 58 1.07 -0.63 -12.87
N ALA A 59 1.95 0.37 -12.69
CA ALA A 59 3.17 0.52 -13.48
C ALA A 59 4.38 -0.25 -12.92
N ASP A 60 4.30 -0.84 -11.73
CA ASP A 60 5.45 -1.45 -11.04
C ASP A 60 5.01 -2.54 -10.05
N ASP A 61 5.19 -3.80 -10.40
CA ASP A 61 4.77 -5.00 -9.62
C ASP A 61 5.64 -5.28 -8.39
N ARG A 62 6.67 -4.46 -8.12
CA ARG A 62 7.49 -4.60 -6.90
C ARG A 62 6.74 -4.18 -5.64
N PHE A 63 5.61 -3.47 -5.78
CA PHE A 63 4.80 -3.02 -4.66
C PHE A 63 3.30 -3.04 -4.99
N VAL A 64 2.48 -2.99 -3.94
CA VAL A 64 1.04 -2.72 -4.05
C VAL A 64 0.69 -1.46 -3.27
N ALA A 65 -0.33 -0.73 -3.73
CA ALA A 65 -0.81 0.47 -3.04
C ALA A 65 -2.34 0.53 -3.05
N THR A 66 -2.91 1.04 -1.96
CA THR A 66 -4.37 1.17 -1.81
C THR A 66 -4.70 2.44 -1.06
N VAL A 67 -5.73 3.16 -1.52
CA VAL A 67 -6.42 4.18 -0.72
C VAL A 67 -7.65 3.52 -0.10
N GLY A 68 -7.51 3.04 1.13
CA GLY A 68 -8.52 2.22 1.81
C GLY A 68 -9.50 3.00 2.69
N GLN A 69 -9.25 4.31 2.91
CA GLN A 69 -10.09 5.17 3.73
C GLN A 69 -10.32 6.49 3.03
N LEU A 70 -11.58 6.97 3.02
CA LEU A 70 -11.96 8.27 2.49
C LEU A 70 -13.12 8.85 3.30
N ASN A 71 -12.93 10.03 3.88
CA ASN A 71 -13.96 10.78 4.57
C ASN A 71 -14.09 12.17 3.95
N VAL A 72 -15.30 12.58 3.61
CA VAL A 72 -15.60 13.84 2.91
C VAL A 72 -16.45 14.73 3.80
N ALA A 73 -16.13 16.02 3.87
CA ALA A 73 -16.92 17.03 4.55
C ALA A 73 -17.16 18.27 3.66
N PRO A 74 -18.40 18.78 3.64
CA PRO A 74 -19.59 18.40 4.41
C PRO A 74 -20.36 17.19 3.87
N ASN A 75 -19.92 16.57 2.76
CA ASN A 75 -20.58 15.42 2.13
C ASN A 75 -22.05 15.69 1.75
N ALA A 76 -22.29 16.82 1.11
CA ALA A 76 -23.60 17.27 0.65
C ALA A 76 -23.57 17.50 -0.87
N VAL A 77 -24.63 17.04 -1.56
CA VAL A 77 -24.69 17.01 -3.03
C VAL A 77 -24.60 18.39 -3.70
N ASN A 78 -24.98 19.43 -2.99
CA ASN A 78 -25.02 20.82 -3.48
C ASN A 78 -23.93 21.73 -2.90
N ILE A 79 -22.91 21.15 -2.24
CA ILE A 79 -21.77 21.89 -1.67
C ILE A 79 -20.48 21.32 -2.22
N VAL A 80 -19.58 22.19 -2.70
CA VAL A 80 -18.21 21.82 -3.06
C VAL A 80 -17.49 21.32 -1.81
N PRO A 81 -16.91 20.11 -1.78
CA PRO A 81 -16.26 19.60 -0.58
C PRO A 81 -15.05 20.43 -0.16
N GLY A 82 -15.09 20.88 1.09
CA GLY A 82 -14.03 21.71 1.70
C GLY A 82 -12.95 20.90 2.42
N LYS A 83 -13.22 19.65 2.76
CA LYS A 83 -12.26 18.80 3.47
C LYS A 83 -12.40 17.35 3.05
N VAL A 84 -11.27 16.69 2.80
CA VAL A 84 -11.21 15.24 2.62
C VAL A 84 -10.09 14.68 3.48
N GLN A 85 -10.39 13.60 4.19
CA GLN A 85 -9.38 12.79 4.87
C GLN A 85 -9.26 11.45 4.17
N LEU A 86 -8.03 11.02 3.90
CA LEU A 86 -7.77 9.73 3.25
C LEU A 86 -6.54 9.05 3.85
N ALA A 87 -6.46 7.74 3.70
CA ALA A 87 -5.29 6.96 4.07
C ALA A 87 -4.79 6.15 2.87
N ILE A 88 -3.49 6.24 2.63
CA ILE A 88 -2.77 5.47 1.61
C ILE A 88 -1.96 4.40 2.33
N GLU A 89 -2.09 3.14 1.94
CA GLU A 89 -1.19 2.06 2.34
C GLU A 89 -0.40 1.58 1.14
N THR A 90 0.91 1.40 1.30
CA THR A 90 1.80 0.77 0.32
C THR A 90 2.52 -0.41 0.97
N ARG A 91 2.74 -1.50 0.22
CA ARG A 91 3.48 -2.67 0.69
C ARG A 91 4.53 -3.08 -0.32
N ALA A 92 5.71 -3.49 0.15
CA ALA A 92 6.76 -4.06 -0.67
C ALA A 92 7.61 -5.06 0.12
N ALA A 93 8.31 -5.94 -0.58
CA ALA A 93 9.22 -6.91 0.04
C ALA A 93 10.64 -6.33 0.30
N ASP A 94 10.88 -5.07 -0.06
CA ASP A 94 12.16 -4.35 0.12
C ASP A 94 11.88 -2.90 0.54
N ASP A 95 12.50 -2.46 1.62
CA ASP A 95 12.33 -1.10 2.15
C ASP A 95 12.83 -0.01 1.20
N ARG A 96 13.79 -0.31 0.31
CA ARG A 96 14.23 0.62 -0.73
C ARG A 96 13.10 0.92 -1.71
N VAL A 97 12.31 -0.11 -2.05
CA VAL A 97 11.11 0.07 -2.89
C VAL A 97 10.08 0.93 -2.17
N LEU A 98 9.83 0.69 -0.87
CA LEU A 98 8.93 1.54 -0.08
C LEU A 98 9.37 3.01 -0.08
N ALA A 99 10.67 3.27 0.09
CA ALA A 99 11.21 4.63 0.06
C ALA A 99 11.05 5.30 -1.32
N GLU A 100 11.30 4.56 -2.41
CA GLU A 100 11.09 5.03 -3.78
C GLU A 100 9.61 5.39 -4.04
N VAL A 101 8.70 4.52 -3.64
CA VAL A 101 7.25 4.71 -3.80
C VAL A 101 6.77 5.89 -2.98
N ARG A 102 7.23 6.01 -1.73
CA ARG A 102 6.93 7.14 -0.86
C ARG A 102 7.33 8.47 -1.51
N ALA A 103 8.52 8.55 -2.11
CA ALA A 103 8.95 9.75 -2.82
C ALA A 103 8.07 10.08 -4.02
N LYS A 104 7.64 9.07 -4.79
CA LYS A 104 6.70 9.24 -5.92
C LYS A 104 5.33 9.74 -5.43
N ILE A 105 4.82 9.20 -4.32
CA ILE A 105 3.55 9.66 -3.72
C ILE A 105 3.67 11.10 -3.23
N VAL A 106 4.75 11.48 -2.54
CA VAL A 106 4.98 12.87 -2.10
C VAL A 106 4.96 13.81 -3.31
N SER A 107 5.67 13.49 -4.39
CA SER A 107 5.65 14.29 -5.63
C SER A 107 4.26 14.38 -6.27
N LEU A 108 3.46 13.31 -6.21
CA LEU A 108 2.06 13.33 -6.66
C LEU A 108 1.23 14.30 -5.82
N LEU A 109 1.35 14.25 -4.49
CA LEU A 109 0.63 15.14 -3.57
C LEU A 109 0.98 16.61 -3.82
N GLU A 110 2.27 16.93 -3.99
CA GLU A 110 2.74 18.29 -4.28
C GLU A 110 2.18 18.83 -5.60
N ARG A 111 2.22 18.02 -6.67
CA ARG A 111 1.63 18.40 -7.96
C ARG A 111 0.12 18.63 -7.88
N THR A 112 -0.59 17.73 -7.19
CA THR A 112 -2.04 17.84 -7.00
C THR A 112 -2.40 19.08 -6.20
N ALA A 113 -1.68 19.38 -5.11
CA ALA A 113 -1.88 20.57 -4.30
C ALA A 113 -1.66 21.85 -5.12
N SER A 114 -0.56 21.93 -5.89
CA SER A 114 -0.25 23.05 -6.75
C SER A 114 -1.31 23.30 -7.82
N LYS A 115 -1.80 22.23 -8.49
CA LYS A 115 -2.78 22.30 -9.56
C LYS A 115 -4.18 22.69 -9.07
N SER A 116 -4.61 22.12 -7.94
CA SER A 116 -5.97 22.28 -7.41
C SER A 116 -6.14 23.49 -6.48
N GLY A 117 -5.03 24.03 -5.96
CA GLY A 117 -5.03 25.08 -4.95
C GLY A 117 -5.51 24.60 -3.57
N VAL A 118 -5.61 23.28 -3.35
CA VAL A 118 -5.88 22.71 -2.03
C VAL A 118 -4.59 22.61 -1.22
N VAL A 119 -4.69 22.67 0.11
CA VAL A 119 -3.57 22.41 1.00
C VAL A 119 -3.66 20.95 1.45
N ILE A 120 -2.57 20.21 1.31
CA ILE A 120 -2.49 18.81 1.76
C ILE A 120 -1.59 18.74 2.98
N THR A 121 -2.12 18.25 4.10
CA THR A 121 -1.38 18.04 5.35
C THR A 121 -1.25 16.56 5.64
N LYS A 122 -0.06 16.16 6.11
CA LYS A 122 0.17 14.84 6.66
C LYS A 122 -0.18 14.86 8.14
N GLU A 123 -1.19 14.09 8.54
CA GLU A 123 -1.64 13.97 9.93
C GLU A 123 -0.77 12.98 10.71
N ASN A 124 -0.48 11.85 10.07
CA ASN A 124 0.32 10.78 10.65
C ASN A 124 0.96 9.92 9.56
N ASP A 125 2.00 9.16 9.92
CA ASP A 125 2.57 8.12 9.08
C ASP A 125 3.10 6.96 9.95
N PHE A 126 3.01 5.75 9.40
CA PHE A 126 3.56 4.54 9.99
C PHE A 126 4.43 3.84 8.96
N HIS A 127 5.57 3.35 9.42
CA HIS A 127 6.47 2.51 8.66
C HIS A 127 6.72 1.22 9.43
N VAL A 128 6.54 0.09 8.76
CA VAL A 128 6.96 -1.22 9.24
C VAL A 128 7.89 -1.81 8.20
N ALA A 129 9.11 -2.12 8.61
CA ALA A 129 10.15 -2.60 7.70
C ALA A 129 9.79 -3.99 7.12
N ALA A 130 10.19 -4.22 5.87
CA ALA A 130 10.19 -5.54 5.28
C ALA A 130 11.25 -6.42 5.98
N VAL A 131 10.90 -7.67 6.26
CA VAL A 131 11.81 -8.59 6.96
C VAL A 131 12.10 -9.79 6.09
N PRO A 132 13.36 -9.97 5.63
CA PRO A 132 13.77 -11.18 4.95
C PRO A 132 13.75 -12.36 5.92
N LEU A 133 13.27 -13.52 5.45
CA LEU A 133 13.33 -14.75 6.24
C LEU A 133 14.66 -15.47 6.04
N SER A 134 15.00 -16.34 6.98
CA SER A 134 16.29 -17.07 6.99
C SER A 134 16.47 -17.91 5.73
N GLU A 135 17.52 -17.63 4.96
CA GLU A 135 17.87 -18.41 3.79
C GLU A 135 18.20 -19.86 4.12
N SER A 136 18.86 -20.11 5.26
CA SER A 136 19.20 -21.47 5.71
C SER A 136 17.94 -22.29 6.00
N VAL A 137 16.95 -21.71 6.70
CA VAL A 137 15.69 -22.39 6.98
C VAL A 137 14.88 -22.57 5.69
N ARG A 138 14.86 -21.57 4.80
CA ARG A 138 14.20 -21.68 3.50
C ARG A 138 14.78 -22.81 2.65
N LYS A 139 16.11 -22.95 2.59
CA LYS A 139 16.76 -24.06 1.87
C LYS A 139 16.35 -25.43 2.42
N VAL A 140 16.20 -25.59 3.74
CA VAL A 140 15.69 -26.83 4.34
C VAL A 140 14.24 -27.09 3.89
N ILE A 141 13.38 -26.06 3.87
CA ILE A 141 11.99 -26.18 3.39
C ILE A 141 11.98 -26.65 1.92
N GLU A 142 12.77 -25.99 1.06
CA GLU A 142 12.87 -26.30 -0.38
C GLU A 142 13.37 -27.71 -0.63
N GLN A 143 14.41 -28.15 0.12
CA GLN A 143 14.95 -29.50 0.02
C GLN A 143 13.92 -30.55 0.46
N SER A 144 13.27 -30.35 1.63
CA SER A 144 12.25 -31.24 2.12
C SER A 144 11.06 -31.36 1.19
N ALA A 145 10.63 -30.27 0.56
CA ALA A 145 9.57 -30.28 -0.44
C ALA A 145 9.97 -31.13 -1.66
N ALA A 146 11.20 -31.00 -2.15
CA ALA A 146 11.72 -31.79 -3.25
C ALA A 146 11.80 -33.29 -2.90
N GLU A 147 12.31 -33.63 -1.71
CA GLU A 147 12.39 -35.03 -1.22
C GLU A 147 10.99 -35.68 -1.07
N CYS A 148 9.98 -34.90 -0.68
CA CYS A 148 8.59 -35.34 -0.58
C CYS A 148 7.85 -35.35 -1.94
N GLY A 149 8.48 -34.91 -3.02
CA GLY A 149 7.83 -34.78 -4.34
C GLY A 149 6.75 -33.69 -4.38
N VAL A 150 6.83 -32.69 -3.52
CA VAL A 150 5.85 -31.61 -3.39
C VAL A 150 6.26 -30.43 -4.26
N SER A 151 5.34 -29.94 -5.12
CA SER A 151 5.58 -28.75 -5.93
C SER A 151 5.61 -27.50 -5.05
N PHE A 152 6.64 -26.68 -5.20
CA PHE A 152 6.78 -25.43 -4.44
C PHE A 152 7.31 -24.26 -5.27
N GLN A 153 7.12 -23.07 -4.76
CA GLN A 153 7.73 -21.84 -5.29
C GLN A 153 8.18 -20.93 -4.14
N ALA A 154 9.35 -20.30 -4.31
CA ALA A 154 9.79 -19.22 -3.45
C ALA A 154 8.98 -17.96 -3.73
N MET A 155 8.41 -17.31 -2.69
CA MET A 155 7.57 -16.13 -2.85
C MET A 155 7.56 -15.27 -1.58
N PRO A 156 7.35 -13.94 -1.66
CA PRO A 156 7.14 -13.10 -0.48
C PRO A 156 5.74 -13.32 0.10
N SER A 157 5.58 -13.06 1.40
CA SER A 157 4.27 -12.87 2.02
C SER A 157 3.83 -11.40 1.89
N TRP A 158 2.68 -11.18 1.28
CA TRP A 158 2.06 -9.85 1.16
C TRP A 158 1.19 -9.48 2.38
N ALA A 159 1.12 -10.35 3.39
CA ALA A 159 0.46 -10.14 4.67
C ALA A 159 1.50 -10.13 5.80
N GLY A 160 1.19 -9.41 6.89
CA GLY A 160 1.97 -9.46 8.12
C GLY A 160 1.73 -10.78 8.86
N HIS A 161 2.75 -11.28 9.57
CA HIS A 161 2.71 -12.50 10.36
C HIS A 161 3.56 -12.35 11.63
N ASP A 162 3.25 -13.08 12.68
CA ASP A 162 4.04 -13.11 13.91
C ASP A 162 5.50 -13.55 13.66
N ALA A 163 5.73 -14.36 12.63
CA ALA A 163 7.04 -14.75 12.16
C ALA A 163 7.95 -13.54 11.82
N GLN A 164 7.37 -12.39 11.44
CA GLN A 164 8.11 -11.15 11.20
C GLN A 164 8.83 -10.66 12.45
N ILE A 165 8.18 -10.78 13.62
CA ILE A 165 8.73 -10.34 14.90
C ILE A 165 9.94 -11.21 15.29
N PHE A 166 9.84 -12.54 15.13
CA PHE A 166 10.94 -13.46 15.39
C PHE A 166 12.12 -13.21 14.46
N ALA A 167 11.86 -13.09 13.16
CA ALA A 167 12.90 -12.83 12.16
C ALA A 167 13.59 -11.48 12.39
N ALA A 168 12.84 -10.42 12.69
CA ALA A 168 13.36 -9.11 13.02
C ALA A 168 14.20 -9.10 14.30
N SER A 169 13.92 -10.02 15.23
CA SER A 169 14.71 -10.21 16.47
C SER A 169 15.98 -11.07 16.26
N GLY A 170 16.31 -11.44 15.02
CA GLY A 170 17.50 -12.24 14.69
C GLY A 170 17.31 -13.76 14.87
N VAL A 171 16.12 -14.23 15.14
CA VAL A 171 15.82 -15.67 15.20
C VAL A 171 15.72 -16.22 13.77
N PRO A 172 16.47 -17.26 13.39
CA PRO A 172 16.34 -17.91 12.09
C PRO A 172 14.91 -18.45 11.90
N THR A 173 14.14 -17.78 11.05
CA THR A 173 12.71 -18.04 10.88
C THR A 173 12.41 -18.38 9.41
N GLY A 174 11.54 -19.35 9.19
CA GLY A 174 10.99 -19.70 7.89
C GLY A 174 9.48 -19.82 7.96
N MET A 175 8.82 -19.73 6.81
CA MET A 175 7.37 -19.91 6.68
C MET A 175 7.05 -20.76 5.45
N ILE A 176 6.05 -21.59 5.58
CA ILE A 176 5.49 -22.39 4.49
C ILE A 176 4.04 -21.94 4.26
N PHE A 177 3.73 -21.57 3.03
CA PHE A 177 2.35 -21.37 2.61
C PHE A 177 1.75 -22.65 2.06
N VAL A 178 0.49 -22.85 2.33
CA VAL A 178 -0.36 -23.86 1.68
C VAL A 178 -1.48 -23.14 0.91
N PRO A 179 -2.01 -23.75 -0.17
CA PRO A 179 -3.15 -23.19 -0.88
C PRO A 179 -4.35 -23.00 0.04
N SER A 180 -5.02 -21.86 -0.07
CA SER A 180 -6.27 -21.57 0.63
C SER A 180 -7.30 -21.14 -0.40
N ILE A 181 -8.39 -21.89 -0.52
CA ILE A 181 -9.48 -21.61 -1.46
C ILE A 181 -10.39 -20.55 -0.84
N ASN A 182 -10.55 -19.43 -1.57
CA ASN A 182 -11.32 -18.25 -1.15
C ASN A 182 -10.75 -17.48 0.08
N GLY A 183 -9.46 -17.61 0.37
CA GLY A 183 -8.74 -16.85 1.39
C GLY A 183 -8.77 -17.47 2.78
#